data_735e0b1f0ebd1b6f69a18482af8cac92
#
_entry.id   735e0b1f0ebd1b6f69a18482af8cac92
#
_cell.length_a   1.000
_cell.length_b   1.000
_cell.length_c   1.000
_cell.angle_alpha   90.00
_cell.angle_beta   90.00
_cell.angle_gamma   90.00
#
_symmetry.space_group_name_H-M   'P 1'
#
loop_
_entity.id
_entity.type
_entity.pdbx_description
1 polymer ?
#
loop_
_entity_poly.entity_id
_entity_poly.type
_entity_poly.pdbx_seq_one_letter_code
_entity_poly.pdbx_strand_id
1 'polypeptide(L)'
;NTDINIFLKNKYLDHLMEEYIPGIDLTVGLMSGKVIGMLEVIIEKEIYDYEFKYNSKNIKYVIPTNLDPKLKEEIYSYSEKSFQLLNCKGIARVDFRLNLESEGKKVFLLEINTQPGLTENSLFPKIAKNSGLEFPDLVEWIIKDAGVNR
;
A
#
# COMPACT_ATOMS: atom_id res chain seq x y z
N ASN A 1 -18.31 19.74 -10.33
CA ASN A 1 -18.19 19.41 -11.77
C ASN A 1 -17.07 20.21 -12.36
N THR A 2 -15.83 19.85 -12.04
CA THR A 2 -14.67 20.33 -12.79
C THR A 2 -14.76 19.67 -14.16
N ASP A 3 -14.84 20.50 -15.17
CA ASP A 3 -15.26 20.11 -16.50
C ASP A 3 -14.22 19.13 -17.09
N ILE A 4 -14.50 17.82 -17.03
CA ILE A 4 -13.68 16.77 -17.66
C ILE A 4 -13.34 17.13 -19.10
N ASN A 5 -14.22 17.89 -19.78
CA ASN A 5 -14.00 18.39 -21.14
C ASN A 5 -12.87 19.41 -21.24
N ILE A 6 -12.58 20.19 -20.17
CA ILE A 6 -11.44 21.11 -20.13
C ILE A 6 -10.14 20.32 -20.02
N PHE A 7 -10.13 19.26 -19.20
CA PHE A 7 -8.99 18.37 -19.04
C PHE A 7 -8.67 17.63 -20.35
N LEU A 8 -9.66 17.08 -21.04
CA LEU A 8 -9.50 16.37 -22.30
C LEU A 8 -9.08 17.28 -23.47
N LYS A 9 -9.43 18.59 -23.45
CA LYS A 9 -9.03 19.56 -24.48
C LYS A 9 -7.58 20.04 -24.35
N ASN A 10 -6.96 19.95 -23.18
CA ASN A 10 -5.66 20.53 -22.87
C ASN A 10 -4.54 19.49 -22.82
N LYS A 11 -4.27 18.71 -23.87
CA LYS A 11 -3.04 17.89 -24.07
C LYS A 11 -2.47 17.11 -22.84
N TYR A 12 -3.29 16.78 -21.84
CA TYR A 12 -2.86 15.98 -20.69
C TYR A 12 -3.05 14.47 -20.94
N LEU A 13 -2.69 14.02 -22.16
CA LEU A 13 -2.81 12.62 -22.58
C LEU A 13 -1.91 11.66 -21.78
N ASP A 14 -0.92 12.21 -21.05
CA ASP A 14 0.02 11.44 -20.24
C ASP A 14 -0.36 11.39 -18.76
N HIS A 15 -1.60 11.72 -18.40
CA HIS A 15 -2.08 11.73 -17.02
C HIS A 15 -3.13 10.64 -16.80
N LEU A 16 -3.02 9.93 -15.69
CA LEU A 16 -4.06 9.06 -15.17
C LEU A 16 -5.04 9.91 -14.34
N MET A 17 -6.33 9.75 -14.62
CA MET A 17 -7.39 10.39 -13.84
C MET A 17 -8.26 9.30 -13.21
N GLU A 18 -8.34 9.32 -11.90
CA GLU A 18 -9.08 8.34 -11.11
C GLU A 18 -10.13 9.04 -10.24
N GLU A 19 -11.14 8.29 -9.81
CA GLU A 19 -12.09 8.75 -8.83
C GLU A 19 -11.38 9.01 -7.49
N TYR A 20 -11.60 10.19 -6.92
CA TYR A 20 -11.09 10.47 -5.57
C TYR A 20 -11.92 9.72 -4.53
N ILE A 21 -11.27 8.84 -3.77
CA ILE A 21 -11.87 8.13 -2.65
C ILE A 21 -11.46 8.82 -1.34
N PRO A 22 -12.39 9.48 -0.62
CA PRO A 22 -12.08 10.05 0.68
C PRO A 22 -11.79 8.94 1.69
N GLY A 23 -10.93 9.22 2.70
CA GLY A 23 -10.65 8.24 3.75
C GLY A 23 -9.17 8.12 4.09
N ILE A 24 -8.75 6.95 4.56
CA ILE A 24 -7.39 6.66 5.02
C ILE A 24 -6.63 5.75 4.07
N ASP A 25 -5.31 5.91 4.04
CA ASP A 25 -4.41 5.06 3.26
C ASP A 25 -3.88 3.92 4.14
N LEU A 26 -4.06 2.69 3.67
CA LEU A 26 -3.49 1.50 4.28
C LEU A 26 -2.54 0.80 3.33
N THR A 27 -1.49 0.23 3.90
CA THR A 27 -0.54 -0.61 3.17
C THR A 27 -0.34 -1.95 3.88
N VAL A 28 -0.40 -3.04 3.13
CA VAL A 28 -0.31 -4.42 3.63
C VAL A 28 0.93 -5.08 3.04
N GLY A 29 1.74 -5.69 3.90
CA GLY A 29 2.91 -6.46 3.48
C GLY A 29 2.60 -7.95 3.39
N LEU A 30 3.09 -8.60 2.32
CA LEU A 30 3.00 -10.05 2.13
C LEU A 30 4.38 -10.66 1.90
N MET A 31 4.57 -11.85 2.45
CA MET A 31 5.71 -12.72 2.17
C MET A 31 5.18 -14.10 1.76
N SER A 32 5.63 -14.61 0.62
CA SER A 32 5.14 -15.87 0.03
C SER A 32 3.60 -16.00 0.01
N GLY A 33 2.92 -14.87 -0.28
CA GLY A 33 1.47 -14.82 -0.38
C GLY A 33 0.72 -14.81 0.96
N LYS A 34 1.42 -14.67 2.08
CA LYS A 34 0.83 -14.53 3.41
C LYS A 34 1.04 -13.12 3.94
N VAL A 35 -0.03 -12.54 4.48
CA VAL A 35 0.03 -11.24 5.12
C VAL A 35 0.90 -11.32 6.38
N ILE A 36 1.89 -10.42 6.48
CA ILE A 36 2.75 -10.28 7.65
C ILE A 36 2.35 -9.09 8.54
N GLY A 37 1.60 -8.13 8.00
CA GLY A 37 1.13 -6.97 8.74
C GLY A 37 0.58 -5.86 7.85
N MET A 38 0.13 -4.78 8.49
CA MET A 38 -0.33 -3.58 7.81
C MET A 38 0.09 -2.32 8.57
N LEU A 39 0.17 -1.21 7.85
CA LEU A 39 0.35 0.14 8.38
C LEU A 39 -0.68 1.08 7.76
N GLU A 40 -1.13 2.04 8.57
CA GLU A 40 -1.82 3.23 8.10
C GLU A 40 -0.78 4.32 7.81
N VAL A 41 -0.94 5.01 6.69
CA VAL A 41 -0.09 6.12 6.25
C VAL A 41 -0.83 7.42 6.53
N ILE A 42 -0.36 8.18 7.52
CA ILE A 42 -0.94 9.46 7.89
C ILE A 42 -0.08 10.58 7.35
N ILE A 43 -0.65 11.43 6.51
CA ILE A 43 0.00 12.63 5.95
C ILE A 43 -0.50 13.85 6.72
N GLU A 44 0.37 14.50 7.49
CA GLU A 44 -0.01 15.61 8.40
C GLU A 44 -0.34 16.94 7.70
N LYS A 45 -0.19 17.05 6.38
CA LYS A 45 -0.56 18.26 5.61
C LYS A 45 -1.05 17.93 4.20
N GLU A 46 -2.15 18.56 3.83
CA GLU A 46 -2.71 18.59 2.45
C GLU A 46 -1.83 19.43 1.50
N ILE A 47 -0.57 19.10 1.31
CA ILE A 47 0.25 19.75 0.30
C ILE A 47 0.75 18.67 -0.63
N TYR A 48 0.03 18.52 -1.75
CA TYR A 48 0.45 17.71 -2.89
C TYR A 48 1.59 18.42 -3.62
N ASP A 49 2.82 18.28 -3.12
CA ASP A 49 4.00 18.67 -3.88
C ASP A 49 4.93 17.48 -4.03
N TYR A 50 5.44 17.26 -5.25
CA TYR A 50 6.26 16.09 -5.61
C TYR A 50 7.53 15.99 -4.75
N GLU A 51 8.07 17.12 -4.26
CA GLU A 51 9.21 17.16 -3.35
C GLU A 51 8.89 16.60 -1.95
N PHE A 52 7.61 16.52 -1.56
CA PHE A 52 7.19 16.05 -0.23
C PHE A 52 7.24 14.53 -0.06
N LYS A 53 7.17 13.75 -1.14
CA LYS A 53 7.26 12.28 -1.07
C LYS A 53 8.60 11.77 -0.50
N TYR A 54 9.63 12.59 -0.50
CA TYR A 54 10.98 12.24 -0.01
C TYR A 54 11.38 12.93 1.30
N ASN A 55 10.57 13.88 1.81
CA ASN A 55 10.81 14.51 3.10
C ASN A 55 9.99 13.82 4.20
N SER A 56 10.59 12.84 4.85
CA SER A 56 10.00 11.94 5.85
C SER A 56 9.47 12.59 7.14
N LYS A 57 9.55 13.91 7.28
CA LYS A 57 9.17 14.62 8.52
C LYS A 57 7.67 14.81 8.73
N ASN A 58 6.84 14.64 7.68
CA ASN A 58 5.40 14.89 7.74
C ASN A 58 4.55 13.65 7.48
N ILE A 59 5.16 12.47 7.39
CA ILE A 59 4.46 11.21 7.19
C ILE A 59 4.63 10.35 8.45
N LYS A 60 3.52 9.99 9.07
CA LYS A 60 3.47 9.03 10.18
C LYS A 60 2.98 7.67 9.68
N TYR A 61 3.57 6.64 10.20
CA TYR A 61 3.19 5.25 9.96
C TYR A 61 2.74 4.65 11.28
N VAL A 62 1.49 4.23 11.36
CA VAL A 62 0.93 3.66 12.57
C VAL A 62 0.31 2.29 12.30
N ILE A 63 0.30 1.42 13.31
CA ILE A 63 -0.47 0.19 13.24
C ILE A 63 -1.93 0.57 13.50
N PRO A 64 -2.87 0.29 12.56
CA PRO A 64 -4.27 0.63 12.77
C PRO A 64 -4.88 -0.25 13.86
N THR A 65 -5.00 0.27 15.07
CA THR A 65 -5.49 -0.47 16.25
C THR A 65 -7.02 -0.52 16.34
N ASN A 66 -7.71 0.44 15.71
CA ASN A 66 -9.17 0.62 15.82
C ASN A 66 -9.94 0.14 14.58
N LEU A 67 -9.31 -0.67 13.73
CA LEU A 67 -9.98 -1.21 12.56
C LEU A 67 -10.92 -2.36 12.95
N ASP A 68 -12.16 -2.32 12.43
CA ASP A 68 -13.12 -3.40 12.61
C ASP A 68 -12.50 -4.75 12.20
N PRO A 69 -12.59 -5.82 13.02
CA PRO A 69 -11.99 -7.11 12.71
C PRO A 69 -12.43 -7.70 11.38
N LYS A 70 -13.71 -7.56 11.00
CA LYS A 70 -14.23 -8.05 9.71
C LYS A 70 -13.62 -7.29 8.55
N LEU A 71 -13.47 -5.97 8.69
CA LEU A 71 -12.84 -5.14 7.68
C LEU A 71 -11.35 -5.49 7.53
N LYS A 72 -10.67 -5.78 8.63
CA LYS A 72 -9.29 -6.25 8.62
C LYS A 72 -9.15 -7.59 7.89
N GLU A 73 -10.04 -8.55 8.18
CA GLU A 73 -10.07 -9.85 7.48
C GLU A 73 -10.33 -9.68 5.98
N GLU A 74 -11.24 -8.79 5.61
CA GLU A 74 -11.54 -8.47 4.20
C GLU A 74 -10.30 -7.93 3.48
N ILE A 75 -9.58 -6.97 4.07
CA ILE A 75 -8.35 -6.40 3.53
C ILE A 75 -7.27 -7.47 3.35
N TYR A 76 -7.09 -8.34 4.35
CA TYR A 76 -6.14 -9.45 4.29
C TYR A 76 -6.50 -10.43 3.18
N SER A 77 -7.79 -10.80 3.09
CA SER A 77 -8.29 -11.67 2.02
C SER A 77 -8.06 -11.08 0.63
N TYR A 78 -8.33 -9.79 0.43
CA TYR A 78 -8.06 -9.12 -0.86
C TYR A 78 -6.56 -9.09 -1.18
N SER A 79 -5.72 -8.85 -0.18
CA SER A 79 -4.26 -8.84 -0.34
C SER A 79 -3.74 -10.21 -0.79
N GLU A 80 -4.12 -11.28 -0.09
CA GLU A 80 -3.69 -12.65 -0.43
C GLU A 80 -4.25 -13.09 -1.79
N LYS A 81 -5.51 -12.78 -2.07
CA LYS A 81 -6.14 -13.10 -3.37
C LYS A 81 -5.47 -12.37 -4.53
N SER A 82 -5.18 -11.07 -4.39
CA SER A 82 -4.51 -10.32 -5.45
C SER A 82 -3.11 -10.86 -5.73
N PHE A 83 -2.35 -11.22 -4.68
CA PHE A 83 -1.05 -11.86 -4.81
C PHE A 83 -1.12 -13.17 -5.60
N GLN A 84 -2.12 -14.02 -5.29
CA GLN A 84 -2.33 -15.30 -5.97
C GLN A 84 -2.77 -15.12 -7.43
N LEU A 85 -3.76 -14.24 -7.69
CA LEU A 85 -4.31 -14.02 -9.03
C LEU A 85 -3.27 -13.46 -10.01
N LEU A 86 -2.33 -12.65 -9.51
CA LEU A 86 -1.25 -12.09 -10.31
C LEU A 86 0.01 -12.98 -10.33
N ASN A 87 -0.05 -14.18 -9.74
CA ASN A 87 1.09 -15.09 -9.63
C ASN A 87 2.34 -14.44 -9.05
N CYS A 88 2.17 -13.52 -8.09
CA CYS A 88 3.29 -12.87 -7.43
C CYS A 88 4.15 -13.87 -6.67
N LYS A 89 5.43 -13.53 -6.48
CA LYS A 89 6.42 -14.34 -5.75
C LYS A 89 7.18 -13.46 -4.77
N GLY A 90 7.76 -14.08 -3.75
CA GLY A 90 8.59 -13.39 -2.78
C GLY A 90 7.79 -12.44 -1.89
N ILE A 91 8.19 -11.18 -1.87
CA ILE A 91 7.51 -10.12 -1.12
C ILE A 91 6.62 -9.29 -2.03
N ALA A 92 5.53 -8.75 -1.46
CA ALA A 92 4.70 -7.76 -2.12
C ALA A 92 4.09 -6.80 -1.10
N ARG A 93 3.76 -5.60 -1.56
CA ARG A 93 3.00 -4.60 -0.80
C ARG A 93 1.71 -4.30 -1.56
N VAL A 94 0.59 -4.36 -0.86
CA VAL A 94 -0.72 -4.01 -1.42
C VAL A 94 -1.21 -2.74 -0.75
N ASP A 95 -1.54 -1.75 -1.55
CA ASP A 95 -1.98 -0.45 -1.07
C ASP A 95 -3.49 -0.31 -1.25
N PHE A 96 -4.15 0.22 -0.22
CA PHE A 96 -5.59 0.38 -0.13
C PHE A 96 -5.97 1.80 0.26
N ARG A 97 -7.15 2.22 -0.21
CA ARG A 97 -7.88 3.36 0.32
C ARG A 97 -9.12 2.87 1.05
N LEU A 98 -9.36 3.35 2.28
CA LEU A 98 -10.55 3.01 3.05
C LEU A 98 -11.44 4.24 3.23
N ASN A 99 -12.68 4.13 2.78
CA ASN A 99 -13.72 5.11 3.08
C ASN A 99 -14.60 4.58 4.23
N LEU A 100 -14.26 4.92 5.46
CA LEU A 100 -14.97 4.45 6.65
C LEU A 100 -16.35 5.11 6.83
N GLU A 101 -16.59 6.26 6.18
CA GLU A 101 -17.86 6.99 6.24
C GLU A 101 -18.87 6.50 5.20
N SER A 102 -18.45 5.66 4.24
CA SER A 102 -19.33 5.10 3.23
C SER A 102 -20.30 4.08 3.85
N GLU A 103 -21.59 4.19 3.50
CA GLU A 103 -22.58 3.15 3.80
C GLU A 103 -22.42 1.92 2.90
N GLY A 104 -21.79 2.08 1.75
CA GLY A 104 -21.53 1.04 0.75
C GLY A 104 -20.15 0.42 0.86
N LYS A 105 -19.45 0.36 -0.26
CA LYS A 105 -18.09 -0.20 -0.35
C LYS A 105 -17.11 0.68 0.43
N LYS A 106 -16.37 0.07 1.35
CA LYS A 106 -15.39 0.76 2.22
C LYS A 106 -13.95 0.51 1.81
N VAL A 107 -13.65 -0.61 1.15
CA VAL A 107 -12.29 -1.05 0.82
C VAL A 107 -12.05 -0.90 -0.67
N PHE A 108 -11.02 -0.15 -1.04
CA PHE A 108 -10.58 0.04 -2.41
C PHE A 108 -9.11 -0.37 -2.51
N LEU A 109 -8.83 -1.46 -3.23
CA LEU A 109 -7.48 -1.87 -3.56
C LEU A 109 -6.98 -0.94 -4.67
N LEU A 110 -5.84 -0.28 -4.44
CA LEU A 110 -5.24 0.66 -5.39
C LEU A 110 -4.21 -0.04 -6.28
N GLU A 111 -3.22 -0.67 -5.65
CA GLU A 111 -2.14 -1.34 -6.39
C GLU A 111 -1.55 -2.51 -5.59
N ILE A 112 -0.84 -3.39 -6.30
CA ILE A 112 0.10 -4.35 -5.74
C ILE A 112 1.50 -4.06 -6.26
N ASN A 113 2.44 -3.86 -5.36
CA ASN A 113 3.84 -3.58 -5.67
C ASN A 113 4.69 -4.81 -5.32
N THR A 114 5.27 -5.47 -6.33
CA THR A 114 6.10 -6.67 -6.18
C THR A 114 7.59 -6.36 -5.99
N GLN A 115 7.98 -5.08 -6.05
CA GLN A 115 9.32 -4.60 -5.74
C GLN A 115 9.24 -3.40 -4.77
N PRO A 116 8.68 -3.60 -3.56
CA PRO A 116 8.58 -2.51 -2.60
C PRO A 116 9.97 -2.02 -2.17
N GLY A 117 10.06 -0.75 -1.81
CA GLY A 117 11.32 -0.16 -1.33
C GLY A 117 11.91 -0.95 -0.16
N LEU A 118 13.23 -1.18 -0.19
CA LEU A 118 14.00 -1.99 0.76
C LEU A 118 15.08 -1.16 1.50
N THR A 119 14.77 0.08 1.85
CA THR A 119 15.56 0.80 2.86
C THR A 119 14.93 0.59 4.24
N GLU A 120 15.67 0.68 5.33
CA GLU A 120 15.12 0.54 6.69
C GLU A 120 13.94 1.48 6.97
N ASN A 121 13.87 2.61 6.27
CA ASN A 121 12.80 3.60 6.39
C ASN A 121 11.62 3.34 5.45
N SER A 122 11.73 2.39 4.52
CA SER A 122 10.66 2.03 3.60
C SER A 122 9.49 1.34 4.31
N LEU A 123 8.32 1.41 3.69
CA LEU A 123 7.06 0.86 4.25
C LEU A 123 7.15 -0.64 4.51
N PHE A 124 7.64 -1.42 3.54
CA PHE A 124 7.69 -2.87 3.68
C PHE A 124 8.59 -3.33 4.85
N PRO A 125 9.85 -2.84 5.00
CA PRO A 125 10.67 -3.14 6.17
C PRO A 125 10.04 -2.71 7.50
N LYS A 126 9.30 -1.59 7.54
CA LYS A 126 8.57 -1.19 8.76
C LYS A 126 7.45 -2.16 9.10
N ILE A 127 6.70 -2.66 8.10
CA ILE A 127 5.69 -3.71 8.32
C ILE A 127 6.36 -4.97 8.85
N ALA A 128 7.45 -5.42 8.23
CA ALA A 128 8.22 -6.59 8.66
C ALA A 128 8.70 -6.46 10.11
N LYS A 129 9.28 -5.32 10.46
CA LYS A 129 9.74 -5.04 11.83
C LYS A 129 8.60 -5.10 12.85
N ASN A 130 7.43 -4.55 12.52
CA ASN A 130 6.26 -4.62 13.39
C ASN A 130 5.70 -6.05 13.54
N SER A 131 6.02 -6.95 12.62
CA SER A 131 5.73 -8.39 12.73
C SER A 131 6.82 -9.20 13.44
N GLY A 132 7.87 -8.54 13.91
CA GLY A 132 8.99 -9.17 14.62
C GLY A 132 10.15 -9.61 13.72
N LEU A 133 10.16 -9.22 12.44
CA LEU A 133 11.23 -9.54 11.49
C LEU A 133 12.14 -8.31 11.29
N GLU A 134 13.34 -8.36 11.86
CA GLU A 134 14.32 -7.27 11.73
C GLU A 134 14.85 -7.16 10.29
N PHE A 135 15.38 -5.99 9.94
CA PHE A 135 15.80 -5.69 8.56
C PHE A 135 16.86 -6.67 8.00
N PRO A 136 17.90 -7.08 8.75
CA PRO A 136 18.86 -8.08 8.28
C PRO A 136 18.19 -9.42 7.96
N ASP A 137 17.27 -9.88 8.81
CA ASP A 137 16.57 -11.16 8.63
C ASP A 137 15.62 -11.11 7.43
N LEU A 138 14.97 -9.97 7.20
CA LEU A 138 14.17 -9.73 6.01
C LEU A 138 15.03 -9.85 4.74
N VAL A 139 16.20 -9.20 4.72
CA VAL A 139 17.10 -9.25 3.56
C VAL A 139 17.62 -10.68 3.34
N GLU A 140 18.01 -11.37 4.40
CA GLU A 140 18.43 -12.77 4.31
C GLU A 140 17.31 -13.66 3.76
N TRP A 141 16.09 -13.45 4.22
CA TRP A 141 14.93 -14.20 3.72
C TRP A 141 14.72 -13.95 2.21
N ILE A 142 14.76 -12.69 1.77
CA ILE A 142 14.61 -12.34 0.35
C ILE A 142 15.67 -13.01 -0.51
N ILE A 143 16.93 -13.02 -0.06
CA ILE A 143 18.04 -13.67 -0.76
C ILE A 143 17.81 -15.18 -0.86
N LYS A 144 17.40 -15.83 0.22
CA LYS A 144 17.10 -17.28 0.24
C LYS A 144 15.89 -17.63 -0.62
N ASP A 145 14.90 -16.75 -0.68
CA ASP A 145 13.71 -16.93 -1.49
C ASP A 145 13.97 -16.65 -2.98
N ALA A 146 15.00 -15.88 -3.33
CA ALA A 146 15.34 -15.54 -4.69
C ALA A 146 15.68 -16.80 -5.53
N GLY A 147 15.18 -16.85 -6.75
CA GLY A 147 15.41 -17.97 -7.68
C GLY A 147 15.27 -17.56 -9.14
N VAL A 148 15.91 -18.32 -10.01
CA VAL A 148 15.76 -18.20 -11.47
C VAL A 148 14.60 -19.10 -11.90
N ASN A 149 13.74 -18.65 -12.78
CA ASN A 149 12.59 -19.42 -13.31
C ASN A 149 11.46 -19.68 -12.26
N ARG A 150 11.09 -18.67 -11.51
CA ARG A 150 9.92 -18.69 -10.62
C ARG A 150 8.62 -18.49 -11.36
#